data_2806479962f11d70d8da90e45e4dd2ae
#
_entry.id   2806479962f11d70d8da90e45e4dd2ae
#
_cell.length_a   1.000
_cell.length_b   1.000
_cell.length_c   1.000
_cell.angle_alpha   90.00
_cell.angle_beta   90.00
_cell.angle_gamma   90.00
#
_symmetry.space_group_name_H-M   'P 1'
#
loop_
_entity.id
_entity.type
_entity.pdbx_description
1 polymer ?
#
loop_
_entity_poly.entity_id
_entity_poly.type
_entity_poly.pdbx_seq_one_letter_code
_entity_poly.pdbx_strand_id
1 'polypeptide(L)'
;MAVDNKQIATDVLELVGGAENVSVATNCMTRLRLTLKDNNKADVEKIKKVKGVLGCQFAGSQLQVVIGQNVPKVLAEFVAMSGVKQGAAVDENLDAPKEKFELKNLPNIILDYLSGSMTQLIPLLMAGGLFRTIAAVLGPTMLGVLSDTDPTYTFLYTTLYEATFTFIPIYLGYAAAKKLGASPVLGMLLGGALMAPSVVSVATQDGGGIISVYGIQIAAANYQQSVLPIILSVPVLYFVEKFFKKVMPDVLSTVFTPFCTMIVTIPIAFIVLAPLGNEIGSLIANALFGLADMGGIGILLVMAVLGAFWQLFVVCGMHMPVILLAQVQIIAAGYDPFVFVSTNCAMAAVWGCAFGAFLKMKNPDEKGLALGYVISAIAGGVTEPALFGILMRFRRTMFGMFIGGAIGAVFSGLMGVTYYLAGGASNFLVFTNYLQGGQMNTVWAIVGMAISFVIAAAVVFVAGFSKEELAEMEA
;
A
#
# COMPACT_ATOMS: atom_id res chain seq x y z
N MET A 1 29.83 -1.81 -12.03
CA MET A 1 30.33 -0.58 -12.67
C MET A 1 29.17 0.40 -12.68
N ALA A 2 29.39 1.64 -12.25
CA ALA A 2 28.30 2.64 -12.28
C ALA A 2 27.84 2.84 -13.73
N VAL A 3 26.55 2.81 -13.97
CA VAL A 3 25.94 3.08 -15.27
C VAL A 3 26.09 4.57 -15.54
N ASP A 4 26.71 4.94 -16.65
CA ASP A 4 26.88 6.34 -17.04
C ASP A 4 25.58 6.86 -17.67
N ASN A 5 24.76 7.53 -16.87
CA ASN A 5 23.47 8.07 -17.31
C ASN A 5 23.59 9.08 -18.46
N LYS A 6 24.69 9.83 -18.49
CA LYS A 6 24.98 10.79 -19.56
C LYS A 6 25.29 10.08 -20.88
N GLN A 7 26.05 8.97 -20.80
CA GLN A 7 26.36 8.18 -21.98
C GLN A 7 25.11 7.55 -22.57
N ILE A 8 24.22 6.97 -21.72
CA ILE A 8 22.94 6.42 -22.19
C ILE A 8 22.11 7.50 -22.89
N ALA A 9 22.00 8.69 -22.28
CA ALA A 9 21.24 9.78 -22.86
C ALA A 9 21.81 10.24 -24.21
N THR A 10 23.14 10.31 -24.34
CA THR A 10 23.83 10.66 -25.58
C THR A 10 23.56 9.62 -26.69
N ASP A 11 23.78 8.36 -26.38
CA ASP A 11 23.63 7.27 -27.34
C ASP A 11 22.16 7.15 -27.83
N VAL A 12 21.20 7.26 -26.90
CA VAL A 12 19.77 7.24 -27.25
C VAL A 12 19.40 8.45 -28.10
N LEU A 13 19.89 9.66 -27.76
CA LEU A 13 19.59 10.87 -28.52
C LEU A 13 20.11 10.80 -29.98
N GLU A 14 21.28 10.24 -30.16
CA GLU A 14 21.84 10.04 -31.51
C GLU A 14 21.01 9.01 -32.32
N LEU A 15 20.68 7.88 -31.66
CA LEU A 15 19.97 6.77 -32.33
C LEU A 15 18.48 7.02 -32.57
N VAL A 16 17.87 8.04 -31.99
CA VAL A 16 16.50 8.46 -32.31
C VAL A 16 16.46 9.53 -33.43
N GLY A 17 17.61 9.90 -34.01
CA GLY A 17 17.71 10.89 -35.07
C GLY A 17 17.95 12.31 -34.56
N GLY A 18 18.53 12.45 -33.38
CA GLY A 18 18.92 13.75 -32.80
C GLY A 18 17.77 14.54 -32.15
N ALA A 19 18.12 15.67 -31.57
CA ALA A 19 17.17 16.56 -30.87
C ALA A 19 16.05 17.08 -31.81
N GLU A 20 16.33 17.26 -33.05
CA GLU A 20 15.36 17.77 -34.03
C GLU A 20 14.20 16.80 -34.27
N ASN A 21 14.42 15.49 -34.10
CA ASN A 21 13.41 14.47 -34.28
C ASN A 21 12.55 14.23 -33.01
N VAL A 22 12.95 14.73 -31.85
CA VAL A 22 12.21 14.54 -30.58
C VAL A 22 11.32 15.75 -30.31
N SER A 23 10.02 15.53 -30.15
CA SER A 23 9.05 16.59 -29.83
C SER A 23 8.91 16.79 -28.34
N VAL A 24 8.80 15.68 -27.57
CA VAL A 24 8.63 15.65 -26.12
C VAL A 24 9.40 14.47 -25.55
N ALA A 25 10.11 14.69 -24.46
CA ALA A 25 10.73 13.64 -23.66
C ALA A 25 10.08 13.62 -22.27
N THR A 26 9.71 12.44 -21.80
CA THR A 26 9.14 12.21 -20.48
C THR A 26 9.60 10.85 -19.95
N ASN A 27 9.27 10.52 -18.72
CA ASN A 27 9.54 9.19 -18.16
C ASN A 27 8.35 8.67 -17.37
N CYS A 28 8.31 7.35 -17.21
CA CYS A 28 7.61 6.68 -16.12
C CYS A 28 8.63 6.14 -15.13
N MET A 29 8.27 5.22 -14.27
CA MET A 29 9.17 4.68 -13.23
C MET A 29 10.45 4.03 -13.81
N THR A 30 10.35 3.37 -14.96
CA THR A 30 11.45 2.57 -15.52
C THR A 30 11.77 2.88 -16.98
N ARG A 31 10.97 3.69 -17.69
CA ARG A 31 11.09 3.92 -19.13
C ARG A 31 11.24 5.40 -19.47
N LEU A 32 12.21 5.70 -20.32
CA LEU A 32 12.29 6.96 -21.04
C LEU A 32 11.31 6.90 -22.21
N ARG A 33 10.43 7.88 -22.33
CA ARG A 33 9.37 7.95 -23.33
C ARG A 33 9.59 9.16 -24.24
N LEU A 34 9.75 8.89 -25.50
CA LEU A 34 10.05 9.91 -26.50
C LEU A 34 8.93 9.96 -27.55
N THR A 35 8.36 11.14 -27.73
CA THR A 35 7.47 11.40 -28.86
C THR A 35 8.32 11.92 -30.01
N LEU A 36 8.43 11.14 -31.09
CA LEU A 36 9.22 11.45 -32.23
C LEU A 36 8.38 12.14 -33.30
N LYS A 37 8.99 13.00 -34.12
CA LYS A 37 8.36 13.59 -35.31
C LYS A 37 8.33 12.58 -36.45
N ASP A 38 9.38 11.78 -36.61
CA ASP A 38 9.50 10.71 -37.59
C ASP A 38 10.04 9.44 -36.93
N ASN A 39 9.18 8.45 -36.81
CA ASN A 39 9.51 7.18 -36.17
C ASN A 39 10.54 6.34 -36.94
N ASN A 40 10.66 6.56 -38.25
CA ASN A 40 11.57 5.80 -39.11
C ASN A 40 13.04 6.18 -38.88
N LYS A 41 13.31 7.32 -38.23
CA LYS A 41 14.67 7.76 -37.90
C LYS A 41 15.23 7.07 -36.66
N ALA A 42 14.41 6.38 -35.90
CA ALA A 42 14.84 5.70 -34.70
C ALA A 42 15.31 4.26 -34.98
N ASP A 43 16.57 3.98 -34.68
CA ASP A 43 17.15 2.64 -34.81
C ASP A 43 16.92 1.83 -33.53
N VAL A 44 15.74 1.21 -33.41
CA VAL A 44 15.31 0.44 -32.22
C VAL A 44 16.28 -0.70 -31.89
N GLU A 45 16.84 -1.35 -32.93
CA GLU A 45 17.73 -2.49 -32.71
C GLU A 45 19.12 -2.06 -32.17
N LYS A 46 19.60 -0.88 -32.52
CA LYS A 46 20.81 -0.32 -31.93
C LYS A 46 20.54 0.22 -30.52
N ILE A 47 19.39 0.85 -30.28
CA ILE A 47 19.01 1.35 -28.95
C ILE A 47 18.97 0.18 -27.93
N LYS A 48 18.43 -0.99 -28.30
CA LYS A 48 18.46 -2.19 -27.44
C LYS A 48 19.86 -2.64 -27.04
N LYS A 49 20.88 -2.30 -27.83
CA LYS A 49 22.28 -2.68 -27.57
C LYS A 49 23.05 -1.64 -26.77
N VAL A 50 22.47 -0.50 -26.47
CA VAL A 50 23.08 0.53 -25.65
C VAL A 50 23.27 -0.02 -24.22
N LYS A 51 24.47 0.08 -23.69
CA LYS A 51 24.78 -0.39 -22.34
C LYS A 51 23.95 0.40 -21.30
N GLY A 52 23.11 -0.30 -20.53
CA GLY A 52 22.19 0.28 -19.56
C GLY A 52 20.76 0.43 -20.07
N VAL A 53 20.48 0.09 -21.32
CA VAL A 53 19.13 -0.06 -21.87
C VAL A 53 18.72 -1.53 -21.75
N LEU A 54 17.59 -1.79 -21.11
CA LEU A 54 17.03 -3.12 -20.89
C LEU A 54 16.08 -3.55 -21.99
N GLY A 55 15.57 -2.61 -22.77
CA GLY A 55 14.67 -2.86 -23.89
C GLY A 55 14.25 -1.59 -24.59
N CYS A 56 13.76 -1.72 -25.82
CA CYS A 56 13.24 -0.59 -26.60
C CYS A 56 12.11 -1.06 -27.51
N GLN A 57 11.00 -0.34 -27.53
CA GLN A 57 9.84 -0.65 -28.37
C GLN A 57 9.00 0.59 -28.66
N PHE A 58 8.23 0.55 -29.73
CA PHE A 58 7.16 1.51 -29.93
C PHE A 58 5.88 1.05 -29.25
N ALA A 59 5.21 1.97 -28.54
CA ALA A 59 3.86 1.82 -28.04
C ALA A 59 3.00 2.92 -28.69
N GLY A 60 2.26 2.54 -29.73
CA GLY A 60 1.58 3.50 -30.60
C GLY A 60 2.57 4.43 -31.30
N SER A 61 2.44 5.74 -31.13
CA SER A 61 3.33 6.76 -31.70
C SER A 61 4.52 7.13 -30.81
N GLN A 62 4.70 6.48 -29.65
CA GLN A 62 5.71 6.83 -28.67
C GLN A 62 6.79 5.76 -28.59
N LEU A 63 8.06 6.16 -28.67
CA LEU A 63 9.19 5.26 -28.41
C LEU A 63 9.42 5.14 -26.92
N GLN A 64 9.50 3.91 -26.43
CA GLN A 64 9.75 3.59 -25.03
C GLN A 64 11.08 2.85 -24.89
N VAL A 65 12.02 3.47 -24.17
CA VAL A 65 13.34 2.91 -23.87
C VAL A 65 13.36 2.51 -22.39
N VAL A 66 13.44 1.23 -22.11
CA VAL A 66 13.46 0.68 -20.75
C VAL A 66 14.86 0.82 -20.18
N ILE A 67 15.00 1.57 -19.08
CA ILE A 67 16.31 1.89 -18.44
C ILE A 67 16.33 1.42 -16.98
N GLY A 68 15.15 1.25 -16.36
CA GLY A 68 15.04 0.96 -14.94
C GLY A 68 15.00 2.23 -14.08
N GLN A 69 15.36 2.09 -12.80
CA GLN A 69 15.18 3.15 -11.79
C GLN A 69 16.01 4.43 -12.06
N ASN A 70 17.05 4.34 -12.89
CA ASN A 70 17.88 5.48 -13.25
C ASN A 70 17.26 6.40 -14.31
N VAL A 71 16.10 6.05 -14.83
CA VAL A 71 15.43 6.80 -15.90
C VAL A 71 15.23 8.30 -15.61
N PRO A 72 14.93 8.77 -14.37
CA PRO A 72 14.83 10.20 -14.10
C PRO A 72 16.16 10.95 -14.31
N LYS A 73 17.28 10.30 -13.96
CA LYS A 73 18.62 10.87 -14.17
C LYS A 73 18.98 10.92 -15.66
N VAL A 74 18.67 9.84 -16.39
CA VAL A 74 18.88 9.80 -17.84
C VAL A 74 18.00 10.82 -18.57
N LEU A 75 16.73 11.00 -18.16
CA LEU A 75 15.86 12.04 -18.72
C LEU A 75 16.43 13.44 -18.47
N ALA A 76 16.93 13.73 -17.26
CA ALA A 76 17.54 15.02 -16.95
C ALA A 76 18.74 15.34 -17.85
N GLU A 77 19.63 14.38 -18.07
CA GLU A 77 20.75 14.50 -19.01
C GLU A 77 20.29 14.65 -20.46
N PHE A 78 19.28 13.84 -20.86
CA PHE A 78 18.71 13.88 -22.20
C PHE A 78 18.10 15.25 -22.53
N VAL A 79 17.32 15.81 -21.61
CA VAL A 79 16.71 17.15 -21.76
C VAL A 79 17.76 18.25 -21.75
N ALA A 80 18.76 18.15 -20.86
CA ALA A 80 19.86 19.12 -20.78
C ALA A 80 20.67 19.20 -22.08
N MET A 81 20.90 18.06 -22.74
CA MET A 81 21.66 18.00 -24.00
C MET A 81 20.82 18.34 -25.23
N SER A 82 19.57 17.93 -25.25
CA SER A 82 18.70 18.08 -26.44
C SER A 82 17.93 19.40 -26.48
N GLY A 83 17.73 20.07 -25.33
CA GLY A 83 16.85 21.24 -25.23
C GLY A 83 15.37 20.94 -25.50
N VAL A 84 14.99 19.67 -25.56
CA VAL A 84 13.64 19.22 -25.89
C VAL A 84 12.69 19.51 -24.70
N LYS A 85 11.42 19.80 -25.01
CA LYS A 85 10.40 20.05 -23.99
C LYS A 85 10.21 18.81 -23.10
N GLN A 86 10.43 18.99 -21.82
CA GLN A 86 10.13 17.95 -20.84
C GLN A 86 8.62 17.88 -20.60
N GLY A 87 8.02 16.70 -20.82
CA GLY A 87 6.65 16.40 -20.43
C GLY A 87 6.54 16.02 -18.96
N ALA A 88 5.32 16.04 -18.41
CA ALA A 88 5.07 15.49 -17.08
C ALA A 88 5.36 13.97 -17.07
N ALA A 89 5.85 13.45 -15.93
CA ALA A 89 6.05 12.02 -15.78
C ALA A 89 4.73 11.25 -16.00
N VAL A 90 4.79 10.16 -16.77
CA VAL A 90 3.61 9.40 -17.18
C VAL A 90 3.52 8.12 -16.35
N ASP A 91 2.31 7.77 -15.91
CA ASP A 91 2.05 6.53 -15.19
C ASP A 91 2.08 5.33 -16.16
N GLU A 92 2.73 4.23 -15.76
CA GLU A 92 2.92 3.04 -16.62
C GLU A 92 1.61 2.39 -17.07
N ASN A 93 0.54 2.58 -16.30
CA ASN A 93 -0.75 1.92 -16.56
C ASN A 93 -1.60 2.58 -17.67
N LEU A 94 -1.20 3.72 -18.21
CA LEU A 94 -1.96 4.39 -19.28
C LEU A 94 -1.83 3.73 -20.67
N ASP A 95 -0.80 2.90 -20.87
CA ASP A 95 -0.52 2.24 -22.15
C ASP A 95 -0.96 0.77 -22.20
N ALA A 96 -1.47 0.21 -21.10
CA ALA A 96 -2.05 -1.12 -21.11
C ALA A 96 -3.26 -1.13 -22.07
N PRO A 97 -3.39 -2.12 -22.98
CA PRO A 97 -4.59 -2.26 -23.78
C PRO A 97 -5.80 -2.27 -22.84
N LYS A 98 -6.76 -1.38 -23.06
CA LYS A 98 -8.01 -1.39 -22.28
C LYS A 98 -8.69 -2.73 -22.56
N GLU A 99 -8.53 -3.68 -21.65
CA GLU A 99 -9.27 -4.93 -21.70
C GLU A 99 -10.76 -4.61 -21.74
N LYS A 100 -11.48 -5.31 -22.61
CA LYS A 100 -12.93 -5.18 -22.67
C LYS A 100 -13.48 -5.63 -21.32
N PHE A 101 -14.37 -4.81 -20.76
CA PHE A 101 -15.04 -5.12 -19.50
C PHE A 101 -15.82 -6.43 -19.64
N GLU A 102 -15.29 -7.48 -19.05
CA GLU A 102 -15.98 -8.76 -18.90
C GLU A 102 -16.21 -9.01 -17.41
N LEU A 103 -17.41 -9.39 -17.03
CA LEU A 103 -17.76 -9.71 -15.62
C LEU A 103 -16.84 -10.76 -14.99
N LYS A 104 -16.27 -11.66 -15.79
CA LYS A 104 -15.29 -12.65 -15.35
C LYS A 104 -13.98 -12.02 -14.86
N ASN A 105 -13.63 -10.85 -15.38
CA ASN A 105 -12.39 -10.12 -15.06
C ASN A 105 -12.60 -9.13 -13.90
N LEU A 106 -13.81 -9.01 -13.35
CA LEU A 106 -14.12 -8.06 -12.27
C LEU A 106 -13.18 -8.18 -11.05
N PRO A 107 -12.85 -9.39 -10.55
CA PRO A 107 -11.90 -9.52 -9.45
C PRO A 107 -10.49 -8.97 -9.80
N ASN A 108 -10.03 -9.22 -11.03
CA ASN A 108 -8.73 -8.72 -11.49
C ASN A 108 -8.73 -7.20 -11.66
N ILE A 109 -9.82 -6.62 -12.16
CA ILE A 109 -10.00 -5.17 -12.30
C ILE A 109 -9.98 -4.50 -10.92
N ILE A 110 -10.69 -5.08 -9.93
CA ILE A 110 -10.70 -4.58 -8.56
C ILE A 110 -9.28 -4.67 -7.94
N LEU A 111 -8.61 -5.81 -8.10
CA LEU A 111 -7.25 -5.99 -7.59
C LEU A 111 -6.25 -5.04 -8.27
N ASP A 112 -6.35 -4.83 -9.60
CA ASP A 112 -5.51 -3.88 -10.31
C ASP A 112 -5.79 -2.43 -9.88
N TYR A 113 -7.05 -2.07 -9.67
CA TYR A 113 -7.42 -0.76 -9.15
C TYR A 113 -6.87 -0.53 -7.74
N LEU A 114 -7.06 -1.49 -6.83
CA LEU A 114 -6.54 -1.43 -5.46
C LEU A 114 -5.01 -1.36 -5.47
N SER A 115 -4.36 -2.33 -6.10
CA SER A 115 -2.90 -2.44 -6.18
C SER A 115 -2.29 -1.20 -6.81
N GLY A 116 -2.80 -0.76 -7.98
CA GLY A 116 -2.27 0.40 -8.69
C GLY A 116 -2.47 1.72 -7.96
N SER A 117 -3.52 1.84 -7.15
CA SER A 117 -3.73 3.01 -6.28
C SER A 117 -2.77 2.99 -5.09
N MET A 118 -2.58 1.84 -4.46
CA MET A 118 -1.74 1.68 -3.27
C MET A 118 -0.24 1.75 -3.59
N THR A 119 0.20 1.24 -4.74
CA THR A 119 1.61 1.27 -5.16
C THR A 119 2.18 2.69 -5.19
N GLN A 120 1.36 3.69 -5.54
CA GLN A 120 1.78 5.09 -5.54
C GLN A 120 2.07 5.63 -4.12
N LEU A 121 1.51 5.00 -3.08
CA LEU A 121 1.71 5.40 -1.69
C LEU A 121 2.93 4.74 -1.03
N ILE A 122 3.57 3.75 -1.67
CA ILE A 122 4.72 3.02 -1.09
C ILE A 122 5.80 3.95 -0.53
N PRO A 123 6.29 4.99 -1.27
CA PRO A 123 7.35 5.85 -0.74
C PRO A 123 6.91 6.62 0.52
N LEU A 124 5.64 7.05 0.57
CA LEU A 124 5.05 7.74 1.71
C LEU A 124 4.96 6.80 2.93
N LEU A 125 4.41 5.60 2.74
CA LEU A 125 4.25 4.59 3.79
C LEU A 125 5.60 4.12 4.34
N MET A 126 6.61 3.98 3.46
CA MET A 126 7.99 3.68 3.87
C MET A 126 8.57 4.79 4.75
N ALA A 127 8.42 6.06 4.36
CA ALA A 127 8.92 7.18 5.15
C ALA A 127 8.28 7.21 6.54
N GLY A 128 6.95 7.08 6.63
CA GLY A 128 6.23 7.02 7.91
C GLY A 128 6.66 5.83 8.77
N GLY A 129 6.82 4.65 8.16
CA GLY A 129 7.32 3.46 8.84
C GLY A 129 8.74 3.63 9.39
N LEU A 130 9.64 4.28 8.63
CA LEU A 130 11.00 4.56 9.08
C LEU A 130 11.04 5.57 10.22
N PHE A 131 10.20 6.60 10.23
CA PHE A 131 10.10 7.53 11.38
C PHE A 131 9.72 6.79 12.65
N ARG A 132 8.72 5.92 12.59
CA ARG A 132 8.33 5.08 13.72
C ARG A 132 9.44 4.11 14.13
N THR A 133 10.17 3.55 13.17
CA THR A 133 11.33 2.69 13.43
C THR A 133 12.41 3.44 14.20
N ILE A 134 12.77 4.65 13.78
CA ILE A 134 13.76 5.48 14.45
C ILE A 134 13.30 5.80 15.88
N ALA A 135 12.04 6.19 16.05
CA ALA A 135 11.48 6.46 17.36
C ALA A 135 11.49 5.21 18.26
N ALA A 136 11.14 4.04 17.74
CA ALA A 136 11.18 2.79 18.50
C ALA A 136 12.59 2.40 18.92
N VAL A 137 13.57 2.55 18.02
CA VAL A 137 14.98 2.24 18.31
C VAL A 137 15.59 3.20 19.36
N LEU A 138 15.35 4.50 19.20
CA LEU A 138 15.89 5.52 20.12
C LEU A 138 15.08 5.64 21.42
N GLY A 139 13.84 5.16 21.40
CA GLY A 139 12.86 5.28 22.48
C GLY A 139 13.17 4.40 23.70
N PRO A 140 12.29 4.51 24.73
CA PRO A 140 12.50 3.86 26.02
C PRO A 140 12.50 2.34 25.97
N THR A 141 11.90 1.75 24.92
CA THR A 141 11.79 0.30 24.76
C THR A 141 13.04 -0.39 24.25
N MET A 142 14.00 0.35 23.64
CA MET A 142 15.25 -0.20 23.10
C MET A 142 16.49 0.48 23.70
N LEU A 143 16.94 1.56 23.08
CA LEU A 143 18.19 2.22 23.48
C LEU A 143 17.99 3.19 24.65
N GLY A 144 16.78 3.64 24.92
CA GLY A 144 16.48 4.57 26.01
C GLY A 144 17.14 5.95 25.86
N VAL A 145 17.57 6.32 24.63
CA VAL A 145 18.16 7.63 24.34
C VAL A 145 17.13 8.74 24.45
N LEU A 146 15.90 8.44 24.00
CA LEU A 146 14.74 9.34 24.10
C LEU A 146 13.76 8.75 25.10
N SER A 147 13.25 9.54 26.04
CA SER A 147 12.16 9.17 26.90
C SER A 147 10.82 9.29 26.15
N ASP A 148 9.76 8.68 26.67
CA ASP A 148 8.38 8.78 26.15
C ASP A 148 7.82 10.22 26.24
N THR A 149 8.37 11.04 27.13
CA THR A 149 8.04 12.46 27.31
C THR A 149 8.94 13.39 26.47
N ASP A 150 9.94 12.87 25.76
CA ASP A 150 10.83 13.67 24.93
C ASP A 150 10.06 14.25 23.72
N PRO A 151 10.11 15.56 23.47
CA PRO A 151 9.46 16.17 22.31
C PRO A 151 9.91 15.57 20.98
N THR A 152 11.17 15.13 20.86
CA THR A 152 11.68 14.49 19.64
C THR A 152 11.06 13.11 19.44
N TYR A 153 10.89 12.35 20.52
CA TYR A 153 10.19 11.06 20.48
C TYR A 153 8.75 11.25 20.03
N THR A 154 8.01 12.17 20.66
CA THR A 154 6.63 12.50 20.29
C THR A 154 6.54 12.97 18.83
N PHE A 155 7.47 13.81 18.37
CA PHE A 155 7.49 14.28 16.99
C PHE A 155 7.71 13.14 15.98
N LEU A 156 8.64 12.24 16.22
CA LEU A 156 8.92 11.10 15.33
C LEU A 156 7.81 10.06 15.37
N TYR A 157 7.41 9.66 16.58
CA TYR A 157 6.48 8.55 16.80
C TYR A 157 5.03 8.92 16.50
N THR A 158 4.60 10.13 16.89
CA THR A 158 3.21 10.59 16.71
C THR A 158 3.12 11.46 15.47
N THR A 159 3.75 12.63 15.45
CA THR A 159 3.50 13.64 14.39
C THR A 159 3.85 13.14 13.00
N LEU A 160 5.06 12.62 12.78
CA LEU A 160 5.50 12.20 11.45
C LEU A 160 4.86 10.88 11.01
N TYR A 161 4.68 9.94 11.93
CA TYR A 161 3.97 8.70 11.64
C TYR A 161 2.48 8.96 11.35
N GLU A 162 1.80 9.73 12.21
CA GLU A 162 0.38 10.07 11.99
C GLU A 162 0.16 10.89 10.73
N ALA A 163 1.07 11.83 10.40
CA ALA A 163 1.02 12.55 9.14
C ALA A 163 0.98 11.61 7.92
N THR A 164 1.56 10.43 8.03
CA THR A 164 1.53 9.43 6.97
C THR A 164 0.26 8.59 7.00
N PHE A 165 -0.05 7.99 8.14
CA PHE A 165 -1.08 6.94 8.22
C PHE A 165 -2.48 7.49 8.49
N THR A 166 -2.61 8.54 9.29
CA THR A 166 -3.92 9.15 9.58
C THR A 166 -4.55 9.72 8.32
N PHE A 167 -3.75 10.31 7.43
CA PHE A 167 -4.22 10.96 6.21
C PHE A 167 -4.29 10.03 4.98
N ILE A 168 -4.21 8.72 5.16
CA ILE A 168 -4.34 7.73 4.06
C ILE A 168 -5.55 8.01 3.15
N PRO A 169 -6.76 8.36 3.62
CA PRO A 169 -7.89 8.64 2.73
C PRO A 169 -7.62 9.77 1.74
N ILE A 170 -6.84 10.79 2.13
CA ILE A 170 -6.49 11.91 1.25
C ILE A 170 -5.51 11.44 0.17
N TYR A 171 -4.43 10.77 0.57
CA TYR A 171 -3.40 10.29 -0.34
C TYR A 171 -3.94 9.23 -1.30
N LEU A 172 -4.75 8.33 -0.77
CA LEU A 172 -5.38 7.28 -1.55
C LEU A 172 -6.45 7.85 -2.50
N GLY A 173 -7.19 8.87 -2.06
CA GLY A 173 -8.10 9.62 -2.93
C GLY A 173 -7.39 10.23 -4.15
N TYR A 174 -6.21 10.82 -3.94
CA TYR A 174 -5.35 11.30 -5.02
C TYR A 174 -4.92 10.16 -5.96
N ALA A 175 -4.34 9.10 -5.40
CA ALA A 175 -3.77 8.00 -6.16
C ALA A 175 -4.84 7.23 -6.95
N ALA A 176 -5.98 6.95 -6.32
CA ALA A 176 -7.09 6.24 -6.93
C ALA A 176 -7.77 7.07 -8.03
N ALA A 177 -7.97 8.39 -7.82
CA ALA A 177 -8.49 9.27 -8.85
C ALA A 177 -7.54 9.34 -10.06
N LYS A 178 -6.23 9.46 -9.82
CA LYS A 178 -5.20 9.43 -10.86
C LYS A 178 -5.21 8.11 -11.62
N LYS A 179 -5.33 6.97 -10.94
CA LYS A 179 -5.40 5.63 -11.55
C LYS A 179 -6.61 5.47 -12.48
N LEU A 180 -7.76 6.04 -12.10
CA LEU A 180 -8.98 5.98 -12.92
C LEU A 180 -9.05 7.07 -14.00
N GLY A 181 -8.15 8.07 -13.98
CA GLY A 181 -8.20 9.22 -14.90
C GLY A 181 -9.21 10.29 -14.51
N ALA A 182 -9.63 10.33 -13.23
CA ALA A 182 -10.34 11.44 -12.62
C ALA A 182 -9.36 12.53 -12.14
N SER A 183 -9.88 13.67 -11.70
CA SER A 183 -9.05 14.73 -11.11
C SER A 183 -8.46 14.28 -9.77
N PRO A 184 -7.12 14.15 -9.65
CA PRO A 184 -6.49 13.74 -8.39
C PRO A 184 -6.77 14.71 -7.23
N VAL A 185 -6.88 16.01 -7.54
CA VAL A 185 -7.17 17.03 -6.52
C VAL A 185 -8.60 16.90 -5.96
N LEU A 186 -9.57 16.51 -6.80
CA LEU A 186 -10.92 16.20 -6.31
C LEU A 186 -10.94 14.91 -5.48
N GLY A 187 -10.11 13.92 -5.83
CA GLY A 187 -9.89 12.75 -5.00
C GLY A 187 -9.34 13.10 -3.61
N MET A 188 -8.37 14.02 -3.54
CA MET A 188 -7.87 14.56 -2.25
C MET A 188 -8.97 15.25 -1.46
N LEU A 189 -9.77 16.10 -2.12
CA LEU A 189 -10.88 16.82 -1.47
C LEU A 189 -11.91 15.83 -0.90
N LEU A 190 -12.21 14.75 -1.64
CA LEU A 190 -13.12 13.71 -1.17
C LEU A 190 -12.58 13.00 0.08
N GLY A 191 -11.30 12.60 0.06
CA GLY A 191 -10.62 12.03 1.23
C GLY A 191 -10.57 12.99 2.41
N GLY A 192 -10.30 14.29 2.15
CA GLY A 192 -10.30 15.34 3.15
C GLY A 192 -11.69 15.59 3.76
N ALA A 193 -12.76 15.48 2.97
CA ALA A 193 -14.13 15.60 3.46
C ALA A 193 -14.47 14.47 4.46
N LEU A 194 -14.08 13.21 4.15
CA LEU A 194 -14.27 12.08 5.06
C LEU A 194 -13.53 12.25 6.38
N MET A 195 -12.42 12.99 6.37
CA MET A 195 -11.56 13.23 7.55
C MET A 195 -11.73 14.61 8.15
N ALA A 196 -12.73 15.38 7.73
CA ALA A 196 -12.95 16.72 8.24
C ALA A 196 -13.02 16.70 9.78
N PRO A 197 -12.33 17.62 10.50
CA PRO A 197 -12.32 17.63 11.96
C PRO A 197 -13.73 17.67 12.57
N SER A 198 -14.68 18.33 11.90
CA SER A 198 -16.09 18.34 12.28
C SER A 198 -16.75 16.97 12.22
N VAL A 199 -16.36 16.10 11.29
CA VAL A 199 -16.87 14.74 11.19
C VAL A 199 -16.21 13.84 12.25
N VAL A 200 -14.88 13.92 12.35
CA VAL A 200 -14.11 13.12 13.30
C VAL A 200 -14.50 13.43 14.74
N SER A 201 -14.63 14.71 15.10
CA SER A 201 -15.03 15.13 16.47
C SER A 201 -16.40 14.61 16.86
N VAL A 202 -17.35 14.55 15.92
CA VAL A 202 -18.69 14.01 16.18
C VAL A 202 -18.64 12.48 16.27
N ALA A 203 -17.83 11.83 15.43
CA ALA A 203 -17.69 10.36 15.41
C ALA A 203 -16.99 9.81 16.66
N THR A 204 -16.15 10.61 17.33
CA THR A 204 -15.39 10.21 18.52
C THR A 204 -16.04 10.60 19.85
N GLN A 205 -17.26 11.16 19.83
CA GLN A 205 -18.04 11.43 21.04
C GLN A 205 -18.51 10.12 21.69
N ASP A 206 -18.66 10.12 23.00
CA ASP A 206 -19.19 8.99 23.73
C ASP A 206 -20.60 8.62 23.21
N GLY A 207 -20.74 7.36 22.78
CA GLY A 207 -21.99 6.87 22.17
C GLY A 207 -22.14 7.16 20.67
N GLY A 208 -21.14 7.79 20.03
CA GLY A 208 -21.20 8.21 18.64
C GLY A 208 -22.08 9.46 18.43
N GLY A 209 -21.97 10.10 17.29
CA GLY A 209 -22.77 11.28 16.96
C GLY A 209 -23.45 11.18 15.61
N ILE A 210 -24.32 12.15 15.34
CA ILE A 210 -25.07 12.25 14.08
C ILE A 210 -24.59 13.49 13.32
N ILE A 211 -24.30 13.32 12.04
CA ILE A 211 -24.06 14.44 11.11
C ILE A 211 -25.21 14.55 10.12
N SER A 212 -25.50 15.78 9.70
CA SER A 212 -26.53 16.03 8.68
C SER A 212 -25.86 16.33 7.34
N VAL A 213 -26.14 15.49 6.35
CA VAL A 213 -25.66 15.66 4.96
C VAL A 213 -26.86 16.04 4.10
N TYR A 214 -26.96 17.30 3.75
CA TYR A 214 -28.09 17.89 3.01
C TYR A 214 -29.49 17.58 3.61
N GLY A 215 -29.57 17.58 4.95
CA GLY A 215 -30.79 17.30 5.68
C GLY A 215 -31.01 15.79 6.00
N ILE A 216 -30.20 14.91 5.46
CA ILE A 216 -30.23 13.48 5.80
C ILE A 216 -29.32 13.24 6.98
N GLN A 217 -29.88 12.72 8.07
CA GLN A 217 -29.12 12.38 9.27
C GLN A 217 -28.47 11.00 9.11
N ILE A 218 -27.16 10.93 9.33
CA ILE A 218 -26.37 9.69 9.29
C ILE A 218 -25.51 9.61 10.56
N ALA A 219 -25.23 8.38 11.00
CA ALA A 219 -24.27 8.15 12.07
C ALA A 219 -22.87 8.56 11.58
N ALA A 220 -22.19 9.41 12.37
CA ALA A 220 -20.81 9.77 12.09
C ALA A 220 -19.89 8.57 12.40
N ALA A 221 -18.93 8.33 11.53
CA ALA A 221 -17.89 7.33 11.75
C ALA A 221 -16.50 7.97 11.55
N ASN A 222 -15.52 7.49 12.27
CA ASN A 222 -14.13 7.91 12.08
C ASN A 222 -13.53 7.15 10.90
N TYR A 223 -13.28 7.87 9.80
CA TYR A 223 -12.70 7.31 8.59
C TYR A 223 -11.18 7.52 8.50
N GLN A 224 -10.54 8.01 9.55
CA GLN A 224 -9.08 8.09 9.62
C GLN A 224 -8.46 6.70 9.43
N GLN A 225 -7.33 6.62 8.74
CA GLN A 225 -6.64 5.36 8.42
C GLN A 225 -7.47 4.35 7.61
N SER A 226 -8.69 4.70 7.19
CA SER A 226 -9.55 3.80 6.43
C SER A 226 -9.23 3.83 4.94
N VAL A 227 -9.41 2.70 4.28
CA VAL A 227 -9.15 2.51 2.85
C VAL A 227 -10.45 2.31 2.06
N LEU A 228 -11.36 1.46 2.57
CA LEU A 228 -12.59 1.10 1.85
C LEU A 228 -13.49 2.30 1.51
N PRO A 229 -13.78 3.23 2.43
CA PRO A 229 -14.64 4.37 2.15
C PRO A 229 -14.20 5.19 0.95
N ILE A 230 -12.91 5.53 0.88
CA ILE A 230 -12.38 6.35 -0.22
C ILE A 230 -12.24 5.55 -1.52
N ILE A 231 -11.80 4.29 -1.45
CA ILE A 231 -11.67 3.42 -2.62
C ILE A 231 -13.03 3.17 -3.30
N LEU A 232 -14.10 3.00 -2.52
CA LEU A 232 -15.45 2.86 -3.07
C LEU A 232 -16.00 4.17 -3.63
N SER A 233 -15.55 5.32 -3.09
CA SER A 233 -16.07 6.63 -3.46
C SER A 233 -15.43 7.20 -4.73
N VAL A 234 -14.16 6.91 -5.00
CA VAL A 234 -13.45 7.46 -6.16
C VAL A 234 -13.99 7.00 -7.52
N PRO A 235 -14.45 5.74 -7.74
CA PRO A 235 -15.14 5.37 -8.96
C PRO A 235 -16.40 6.22 -9.22
N VAL A 236 -17.17 6.54 -8.18
CA VAL A 236 -18.34 7.43 -8.30
C VAL A 236 -17.88 8.82 -8.69
N LEU A 237 -16.84 9.37 -8.05
CA LEU A 237 -16.21 10.62 -8.43
C LEU A 237 -15.85 10.64 -9.92
N TYR A 238 -15.21 9.58 -10.42
CA TYR A 238 -14.83 9.48 -11.83
C TYR A 238 -16.03 9.58 -12.79
N PHE A 239 -17.10 8.84 -12.53
CA PHE A 239 -18.29 8.87 -13.39
C PHE A 239 -19.00 10.21 -13.32
N VAL A 240 -19.16 10.79 -12.13
CA VAL A 240 -19.81 12.09 -11.92
C VAL A 240 -18.99 13.21 -12.58
N GLU A 241 -17.68 13.23 -12.41
CA GLU A 241 -16.78 14.19 -13.06
C GLU A 241 -16.85 14.10 -14.60
N LYS A 242 -16.82 12.87 -15.12
CA LYS A 242 -16.93 12.62 -16.56
C LYS A 242 -18.25 13.10 -17.13
N PHE A 243 -19.35 12.94 -16.38
CA PHE A 243 -20.66 13.45 -16.77
C PHE A 243 -20.64 14.98 -16.83
N PHE A 244 -20.17 15.68 -15.78
CA PHE A 244 -20.15 17.13 -15.77
C PHE A 244 -19.16 17.73 -16.79
N LYS A 245 -18.02 17.12 -17.02
CA LYS A 245 -17.10 17.51 -18.11
C LYS A 245 -17.75 17.45 -19.48
N LYS A 246 -18.71 16.55 -19.71
CA LYS A 246 -19.42 16.44 -20.98
C LYS A 246 -20.55 17.46 -21.16
N VAL A 247 -21.21 17.83 -20.07
CA VAL A 247 -22.42 18.66 -20.10
C VAL A 247 -22.12 20.16 -19.86
N MET A 248 -21.04 20.46 -19.12
CA MET A 248 -20.70 21.83 -18.75
C MET A 248 -20.15 22.62 -19.92
N PRO A 249 -20.66 23.82 -20.22
CA PRO A 249 -20.07 24.72 -21.20
C PRO A 249 -18.62 25.09 -20.85
N ASP A 250 -17.74 25.21 -21.85
CA ASP A 250 -16.31 25.46 -21.69
C ASP A 250 -15.99 26.65 -20.78
N VAL A 251 -16.76 27.76 -20.93
CA VAL A 251 -16.59 29.00 -20.15
C VAL A 251 -16.80 28.78 -18.66
N LEU A 252 -17.70 27.86 -18.28
CA LEU A 252 -18.07 27.57 -16.89
C LEU A 252 -17.32 26.33 -16.35
N SER A 253 -16.73 25.54 -17.22
CA SER A 253 -16.19 24.21 -16.88
C SER A 253 -15.13 24.26 -15.78
N THR A 254 -14.22 25.24 -15.81
CA THR A 254 -13.12 25.35 -14.84
C THR A 254 -13.60 25.47 -13.39
N VAL A 255 -14.72 26.16 -13.15
CA VAL A 255 -15.23 26.43 -11.80
C VAL A 255 -16.37 25.47 -11.43
N PHE A 256 -17.33 25.30 -12.35
CA PHE A 256 -18.55 24.58 -12.02
C PHE A 256 -18.44 23.07 -12.19
N THR A 257 -17.57 22.55 -13.05
CA THR A 257 -17.35 21.09 -13.15
C THR A 257 -16.88 20.49 -11.83
N PRO A 258 -15.78 20.96 -11.20
CA PRO A 258 -15.36 20.42 -9.91
C PRO A 258 -16.41 20.64 -8.81
N PHE A 259 -17.05 21.81 -8.76
CA PHE A 259 -18.09 22.13 -7.78
C PHE A 259 -19.28 21.15 -7.89
N CYS A 260 -19.86 21.01 -9.09
CA CYS A 260 -20.99 20.11 -9.32
C CYS A 260 -20.62 18.64 -9.10
N THR A 261 -19.39 18.28 -9.44
CA THR A 261 -18.87 16.92 -9.17
C THR A 261 -18.87 16.65 -7.67
N MET A 262 -18.34 17.54 -6.86
CA MET A 262 -18.22 17.32 -5.41
C MET A 262 -19.57 17.43 -4.70
N ILE A 263 -20.46 18.34 -5.12
CA ILE A 263 -21.80 18.48 -4.52
C ILE A 263 -22.65 17.21 -4.69
N VAL A 264 -22.38 16.42 -5.71
CA VAL A 264 -23.04 15.11 -5.94
C VAL A 264 -22.26 13.98 -5.27
N THR A 265 -20.93 13.95 -5.39
CA THR A 265 -20.12 12.83 -4.94
C THR A 265 -20.03 12.75 -3.41
N ILE A 266 -19.86 13.88 -2.72
CA ILE A 266 -19.72 13.90 -1.26
C ILE A 266 -20.95 13.30 -0.54
N PRO A 267 -22.20 13.68 -0.84
CA PRO A 267 -23.34 13.05 -0.18
C PRO A 267 -23.45 11.56 -0.48
N ILE A 268 -23.17 11.12 -1.69
CA ILE A 268 -23.18 9.68 -2.02
C ILE A 268 -22.11 8.94 -1.21
N ALA A 269 -20.91 9.54 -1.08
CA ALA A 269 -19.85 8.97 -0.28
C ALA A 269 -20.26 8.83 1.19
N PHE A 270 -20.80 9.87 1.80
CA PHE A 270 -21.16 9.86 3.21
C PHE A 270 -22.41 9.03 3.54
N ILE A 271 -23.44 9.09 2.67
CA ILE A 271 -24.74 8.43 2.95
C ILE A 271 -24.67 6.94 2.64
N VAL A 272 -23.91 6.55 1.61
CA VAL A 272 -23.91 5.17 1.08
C VAL A 272 -22.58 4.49 1.19
N LEU A 273 -21.53 5.04 0.57
CA LEU A 273 -20.31 4.28 0.30
C LEU A 273 -19.41 4.15 1.53
N ALA A 274 -19.32 5.19 2.35
CA ALA A 274 -18.49 5.15 3.55
C ALA A 274 -19.13 4.29 4.65
N PRO A 275 -20.44 4.41 4.96
CA PRO A 275 -21.13 3.46 5.84
C PRO A 275 -21.05 2.02 5.33
N LEU A 276 -21.26 1.79 4.02
CA LEU A 276 -21.15 0.44 3.43
C LEU A 276 -19.75 -0.17 3.67
N GLY A 277 -18.68 0.61 3.49
CA GLY A 277 -17.34 0.15 3.77
C GLY A 277 -17.13 -0.22 5.24
N ASN A 278 -17.74 0.52 6.15
CA ASN A 278 -17.68 0.24 7.59
C ASN A 278 -18.50 -1.00 7.98
N GLU A 279 -19.71 -1.14 7.42
CA GLU A 279 -20.58 -2.30 7.65
C GLU A 279 -19.97 -3.60 7.16
N ILE A 280 -19.29 -3.60 6.02
CA ILE A 280 -18.54 -4.78 5.53
C ILE A 280 -17.51 -5.21 6.57
N GLY A 281 -16.75 -4.25 7.14
CA GLY A 281 -15.77 -4.53 8.19
C GLY A 281 -16.41 -5.12 9.45
N SER A 282 -17.52 -4.53 9.90
CA SER A 282 -18.25 -4.98 11.10
C SER A 282 -18.86 -6.37 10.91
N LEU A 283 -19.41 -6.65 9.73
CA LEU A 283 -19.98 -7.97 9.40
C LEU A 283 -18.91 -9.08 9.49
N ILE A 284 -17.72 -8.81 8.93
CA ILE A 284 -16.60 -9.74 8.99
C ILE A 284 -16.15 -9.95 10.44
N ALA A 285 -16.00 -8.86 11.21
CA ALA A 285 -15.61 -8.95 12.61
C ALA A 285 -16.61 -9.80 13.41
N ASN A 286 -17.91 -9.51 13.30
CA ASN A 286 -18.94 -10.25 13.99
C ASN A 286 -18.98 -11.74 13.59
N ALA A 287 -18.76 -12.06 12.31
CA ALA A 287 -18.67 -13.44 11.86
C ALA A 287 -17.46 -14.19 12.45
N LEU A 288 -16.29 -13.52 12.53
CA LEU A 288 -15.09 -14.09 13.12
C LEU A 288 -15.27 -14.36 14.62
N PHE A 289 -15.78 -13.38 15.36
CA PHE A 289 -16.03 -13.54 16.80
C PHE A 289 -17.08 -14.61 17.09
N GLY A 290 -18.20 -14.59 16.34
CA GLY A 290 -19.25 -15.62 16.48
C GLY A 290 -18.76 -17.04 16.18
N LEU A 291 -17.83 -17.20 15.24
CA LEU A 291 -17.20 -18.50 14.98
C LEU A 291 -16.20 -18.89 16.07
N ALA A 292 -15.46 -17.92 16.62
CA ALA A 292 -14.54 -18.16 17.72
C ALA A 292 -15.26 -18.56 19.00
N ASP A 293 -16.43 -18.00 19.27
CA ASP A 293 -17.28 -18.33 20.44
C ASP A 293 -17.76 -19.78 20.43
N MET A 294 -17.75 -20.47 19.28
CA MET A 294 -18.06 -21.91 19.22
C MET A 294 -16.96 -22.77 19.88
N GLY A 295 -15.78 -22.21 20.17
CA GLY A 295 -14.65 -22.91 20.78
C GLY A 295 -14.03 -24.02 19.90
N GLY A 296 -13.10 -24.78 20.47
CA GLY A 296 -12.49 -25.94 19.83
C GLY A 296 -11.97 -25.67 18.41
N ILE A 297 -12.50 -26.35 17.39
CA ILE A 297 -12.08 -26.16 15.99
C ILE A 297 -12.47 -24.77 15.45
N GLY A 298 -13.56 -24.19 15.96
CA GLY A 298 -14.02 -22.86 15.53
C GLY A 298 -12.95 -21.78 15.73
N ILE A 299 -12.40 -21.71 16.92
CA ILE A 299 -11.33 -20.72 17.23
C ILE A 299 -10.08 -20.96 16.38
N LEU A 300 -9.69 -22.23 16.14
CA LEU A 300 -8.52 -22.55 15.31
C LEU A 300 -8.73 -22.15 13.85
N LEU A 301 -9.96 -22.32 13.32
CA LEU A 301 -10.30 -21.85 11.97
C LEU A 301 -10.23 -20.33 11.87
N VAL A 302 -10.75 -19.60 12.86
CA VAL A 302 -10.64 -18.14 12.91
C VAL A 302 -9.17 -17.71 12.97
N MET A 303 -8.36 -18.37 13.78
CA MET A 303 -6.93 -18.10 13.87
C MET A 303 -6.21 -18.37 12.56
N ALA A 304 -6.55 -19.44 11.86
CA ALA A 304 -6.02 -19.73 10.53
C ALA A 304 -6.39 -18.63 9.50
N VAL A 305 -7.65 -18.21 9.50
CA VAL A 305 -8.14 -17.14 8.61
C VAL A 305 -7.47 -15.80 8.92
N LEU A 306 -7.42 -15.41 10.18
CA LEU A 306 -6.74 -14.17 10.59
C LEU A 306 -5.24 -14.23 10.30
N GLY A 307 -4.59 -15.35 10.63
CA GLY A 307 -3.17 -15.55 10.34
C GLY A 307 -2.84 -15.46 8.84
N ALA A 308 -3.70 -16.03 7.98
CA ALA A 308 -3.53 -15.99 6.53
C ALA A 308 -3.85 -14.61 5.95
N PHE A 309 -5.02 -14.04 6.27
CA PHE A 309 -5.60 -12.93 5.51
C PHE A 309 -5.55 -11.59 6.22
N TRP A 310 -4.97 -11.50 7.41
CA TRP A 310 -4.90 -10.26 8.20
C TRP A 310 -4.39 -9.06 7.40
N GLN A 311 -3.33 -9.24 6.64
CA GLN A 311 -2.75 -8.15 5.86
C GLN A 311 -3.68 -7.67 4.74
N LEU A 312 -4.53 -8.54 4.22
CA LEU A 312 -5.58 -8.11 3.28
C LEU A 312 -6.66 -7.31 4.01
N PHE A 313 -7.01 -7.67 5.24
CA PHE A 313 -7.92 -6.87 6.06
C PHE A 313 -7.36 -5.49 6.34
N VAL A 314 -6.04 -5.40 6.60
CA VAL A 314 -5.34 -4.11 6.77
C VAL A 314 -5.40 -3.28 5.50
N VAL A 315 -5.06 -3.85 4.34
CA VAL A 315 -5.12 -3.16 3.04
C VAL A 315 -6.52 -2.65 2.72
N CYS A 316 -7.54 -3.47 3.00
CA CYS A 316 -8.93 -3.10 2.77
C CYS A 316 -9.49 -2.17 3.86
N GLY A 317 -8.75 -1.89 4.95
CA GLY A 317 -9.24 -1.09 6.08
C GLY A 317 -10.30 -1.80 6.94
N MET A 318 -10.51 -3.10 6.74
CA MET A 318 -11.48 -3.93 7.48
C MET A 318 -10.96 -4.42 8.83
N HIS A 319 -9.71 -4.15 9.14
CA HIS A 319 -9.07 -4.63 10.37
C HIS A 319 -9.54 -3.91 11.64
N MET A 320 -9.94 -2.63 11.53
CA MET A 320 -10.27 -1.80 12.70
C MET A 320 -11.43 -2.35 13.53
N PRO A 321 -12.58 -2.78 12.96
CA PRO A 321 -13.64 -3.40 13.74
C PRO A 321 -13.19 -4.65 14.50
N VAL A 322 -12.33 -5.47 13.89
CA VAL A 322 -11.79 -6.68 14.54
C VAL A 322 -10.87 -6.31 15.72
N ILE A 323 -10.01 -5.32 15.53
CA ILE A 323 -9.14 -4.80 16.62
C ILE A 323 -9.97 -4.23 17.77
N LEU A 324 -10.99 -3.42 17.46
CA LEU A 324 -11.84 -2.81 18.51
C LEU A 324 -12.54 -3.87 19.35
N LEU A 325 -13.10 -4.91 18.72
CA LEU A 325 -13.73 -6.02 19.46
C LEU A 325 -12.71 -6.78 20.31
N ALA A 326 -11.51 -7.04 19.80
CA ALA A 326 -10.45 -7.68 20.56
C ALA A 326 -9.98 -6.82 21.75
N GLN A 327 -9.91 -5.50 21.59
CA GLN A 327 -9.59 -4.58 22.68
C GLN A 327 -10.68 -4.59 23.76
N VAL A 328 -11.96 -4.57 23.36
CA VAL A 328 -13.09 -4.71 24.30
C VAL A 328 -13.00 -6.04 25.06
N GLN A 329 -12.64 -7.13 24.37
CA GLN A 329 -12.45 -8.43 24.99
C GLN A 329 -11.30 -8.42 26.02
N ILE A 330 -10.15 -7.79 25.70
CA ILE A 330 -9.04 -7.64 26.64
C ILE A 330 -9.48 -6.83 27.87
N ILE A 331 -10.23 -5.76 27.69
CA ILE A 331 -10.73 -4.95 28.82
C ILE A 331 -11.69 -5.76 29.70
N ALA A 332 -12.57 -6.57 29.09
CA ALA A 332 -13.58 -7.33 29.79
C ALA A 332 -13.03 -8.62 30.45
N ALA A 333 -12.20 -9.38 29.72
CA ALA A 333 -11.71 -10.70 30.12
C ALA A 333 -10.26 -10.68 30.65
N GLY A 334 -9.52 -9.58 30.42
CA GLY A 334 -8.11 -9.45 30.79
C GLY A 334 -7.14 -10.00 29.75
N TYR A 335 -7.62 -10.65 28.69
CA TYR A 335 -6.80 -11.23 27.63
C TYR A 335 -7.57 -11.42 26.30
N ASP A 336 -6.84 -11.58 25.22
CA ASP A 336 -7.35 -12.00 23.91
C ASP A 336 -6.74 -13.35 23.53
N PRO A 337 -7.57 -14.38 23.25
CA PRO A 337 -7.07 -15.72 22.96
C PRO A 337 -6.80 -15.97 21.47
N PHE A 338 -7.16 -15.09 20.54
CA PHE A 338 -7.09 -15.42 19.12
C PHE A 338 -6.77 -14.27 18.16
N VAL A 339 -7.31 -13.05 18.33
CA VAL A 339 -7.14 -11.97 17.36
C VAL A 339 -5.69 -11.50 17.29
N PHE A 340 -5.19 -10.91 18.40
CA PHE A 340 -3.82 -10.38 18.41
C PHE A 340 -2.77 -11.48 18.32
N VAL A 341 -3.07 -12.68 18.81
CA VAL A 341 -2.20 -13.86 18.63
C VAL A 341 -2.02 -14.17 17.14
N SER A 342 -3.12 -14.23 16.39
CA SER A 342 -3.11 -14.54 14.96
C SER A 342 -2.51 -13.41 14.13
N THR A 343 -2.82 -12.15 14.45
CA THR A 343 -2.30 -10.98 13.74
C THR A 343 -0.80 -10.82 13.89
N ASN A 344 -0.25 -11.18 15.06
CA ASN A 344 1.19 -11.19 15.27
C ASN A 344 1.90 -12.31 14.48
N CYS A 345 1.26 -13.48 14.34
CA CYS A 345 1.73 -14.52 13.44
C CYS A 345 1.68 -14.09 11.97
N ALA A 346 0.60 -13.41 11.54
CA ALA A 346 0.50 -12.82 10.19
C ALA A 346 1.58 -11.77 9.94
N MET A 347 1.87 -10.92 10.94
CA MET A 347 2.94 -9.93 10.87
C MET A 347 4.31 -10.60 10.74
N ALA A 348 4.59 -11.61 11.55
CA ALA A 348 5.83 -12.41 11.45
C ALA A 348 5.97 -13.11 10.10
N ALA A 349 4.86 -13.55 9.49
CA ALA A 349 4.88 -14.10 8.13
C ALA A 349 5.28 -13.05 7.08
N VAL A 350 4.84 -11.79 7.20
CA VAL A 350 5.30 -10.70 6.32
C VAL A 350 6.79 -10.42 6.51
N TRP A 351 7.29 -10.45 7.75
CA TRP A 351 8.73 -10.35 8.03
C TRP A 351 9.50 -11.47 7.29
N GLY A 352 8.97 -12.70 7.37
CA GLY A 352 9.53 -13.84 6.66
C GLY A 352 9.50 -13.68 5.14
N CYS A 353 8.39 -13.21 4.58
CA CYS A 353 8.29 -12.94 3.14
C CYS A 353 9.33 -11.91 2.68
N ALA A 354 9.46 -10.80 3.40
CA ALA A 354 10.46 -9.76 3.08
C ALA A 354 11.89 -10.32 3.19
N PHE A 355 12.17 -11.11 4.21
CA PHE A 355 13.48 -11.75 4.39
C PHE A 355 13.76 -12.80 3.32
N GLY A 356 12.78 -13.63 2.96
CA GLY A 356 12.90 -14.61 1.87
C GLY A 356 13.16 -13.94 0.51
N ALA A 357 12.51 -12.81 0.24
CA ALA A 357 12.76 -11.99 -0.94
C ALA A 357 14.18 -11.40 -0.92
N PHE A 358 14.61 -10.82 0.20
CA PHE A 358 15.99 -10.32 0.38
C PHE A 358 17.04 -11.40 0.09
N LEU A 359 16.83 -12.63 0.55
CA LEU A 359 17.76 -13.73 0.28
C LEU A 359 17.74 -14.16 -1.18
N LYS A 360 16.59 -14.09 -1.85
CA LYS A 360 16.41 -14.57 -3.23
C LYS A 360 16.90 -13.56 -4.27
N MET A 361 16.72 -12.27 -4.02
CA MET A 361 17.08 -11.19 -4.94
C MET A 361 18.60 -11.06 -5.07
N LYS A 362 19.08 -10.94 -6.30
CA LYS A 362 20.51 -10.79 -6.63
C LYS A 362 20.87 -9.36 -7.02
N ASN A 363 19.95 -8.63 -7.66
CA ASN A 363 20.16 -7.25 -8.02
C ASN A 363 20.39 -6.40 -6.75
N PRO A 364 21.50 -5.62 -6.64
CA PRO A 364 21.84 -4.88 -5.44
C PRO A 364 20.77 -3.85 -5.03
N ASP A 365 20.10 -3.21 -6.00
CA ASP A 365 19.11 -2.18 -5.73
C ASP A 365 17.82 -2.81 -5.17
N GLU A 366 17.31 -3.86 -5.79
CA GLU A 366 16.14 -4.61 -5.31
C GLU A 366 16.40 -5.28 -3.97
N LYS A 367 17.60 -5.82 -3.79
CA LYS A 367 18.03 -6.41 -2.53
C LYS A 367 18.14 -5.36 -1.41
N GLY A 368 18.64 -4.17 -1.74
CA GLY A 368 18.67 -3.02 -0.81
C GLY A 368 17.27 -2.57 -0.38
N LEU A 369 16.34 -2.50 -1.32
CA LEU A 369 14.93 -2.21 -1.03
C LEU A 369 14.31 -3.30 -0.14
N ALA A 370 14.52 -4.57 -0.47
CA ALA A 370 14.01 -5.68 0.33
C ALA A 370 14.56 -5.66 1.77
N LEU A 371 15.84 -5.32 1.95
CA LEU A 371 16.44 -5.12 3.27
C LEU A 371 15.76 -3.95 4.04
N GLY A 372 15.48 -2.86 3.36
CA GLY A 372 14.73 -1.73 3.93
C GLY A 372 13.34 -2.16 4.41
N TYR A 373 12.66 -3.02 3.67
CA TYR A 373 11.35 -3.57 4.06
C TYR A 373 11.47 -4.50 5.28
N VAL A 374 12.53 -5.33 5.34
CA VAL A 374 12.81 -6.18 6.51
C VAL A 374 13.01 -5.33 7.76
N ILE A 375 13.82 -4.29 7.69
CA ILE A 375 14.11 -3.40 8.81
C ILE A 375 12.85 -2.66 9.24
N SER A 376 12.09 -2.08 8.30
CA SER A 376 10.82 -1.40 8.61
C SER A 376 9.82 -2.33 9.28
N ALA A 377 9.69 -3.56 8.80
CA ALA A 377 8.74 -4.52 9.31
C ALA A 377 9.14 -5.05 10.70
N ILE A 378 10.38 -5.45 10.91
CA ILE A 378 10.84 -6.06 12.16
C ILE A 378 11.10 -5.00 13.24
N ALA A 379 11.86 -3.97 12.94
CA ALA A 379 12.24 -2.96 13.92
C ALA A 379 11.15 -1.88 14.08
N GLY A 380 10.52 -1.45 13.00
CA GLY A 380 9.46 -0.45 13.02
C GLY A 380 8.08 -0.99 13.35
N GLY A 381 7.83 -2.28 13.13
CA GLY A 381 6.51 -2.89 13.26
C GLY A 381 5.53 -2.45 12.17
N VAL A 382 6.05 -1.95 11.04
CA VAL A 382 5.26 -1.43 9.91
C VAL A 382 5.43 -2.37 8.72
N THR A 383 4.38 -3.12 8.41
CA THR A 383 4.39 -4.19 7.40
C THR A 383 4.00 -3.71 6.01
N GLU A 384 3.36 -2.56 5.89
CA GLU A 384 2.83 -2.00 4.65
C GLU A 384 3.89 -1.82 3.55
N PRO A 385 5.12 -1.35 3.84
CA PRO A 385 6.16 -1.26 2.83
C PRO A 385 6.52 -2.61 2.21
N ALA A 386 6.62 -3.67 3.03
CA ALA A 386 6.87 -5.03 2.56
C ALA A 386 5.66 -5.59 1.79
N LEU A 387 4.46 -5.31 2.27
CA LEU A 387 3.21 -5.73 1.65
C LEU A 387 3.07 -5.16 0.23
N PHE A 388 3.26 -3.86 0.06
CA PHE A 388 3.13 -3.21 -1.25
C PHE A 388 4.37 -3.38 -2.13
N GLY A 389 5.57 -3.32 -1.54
CA GLY A 389 6.83 -3.41 -2.27
C GLY A 389 7.18 -4.82 -2.75
N ILE A 390 6.74 -5.86 -2.04
CA ILE A 390 7.05 -7.26 -2.37
C ILE A 390 5.78 -8.07 -2.64
N LEU A 391 4.85 -8.18 -1.65
CA LEU A 391 3.78 -9.17 -1.73
C LEU A 391 2.75 -8.85 -2.82
N MET A 392 2.38 -7.60 -2.98
CA MET A 392 1.43 -7.19 -4.03
C MET A 392 2.10 -7.02 -5.40
N ARG A 393 3.39 -6.67 -5.42
CA ARG A 393 4.18 -6.58 -6.66
C ARG A 393 4.44 -7.96 -7.24
N PHE A 394 4.83 -8.95 -6.41
CA PHE A 394 5.12 -10.33 -6.80
C PHE A 394 4.07 -11.26 -6.19
N ARG A 395 2.95 -11.43 -6.87
CA ARG A 395 1.75 -12.11 -6.32
C ARG A 395 2.01 -13.50 -5.71
N ARG A 396 3.01 -14.24 -6.20
CA ARG A 396 3.37 -15.56 -5.68
C ARG A 396 3.94 -15.50 -4.26
N THR A 397 4.55 -14.38 -3.87
CA THR A 397 5.07 -14.20 -2.51
C THR A 397 3.96 -14.17 -1.46
N MET A 398 2.72 -13.81 -1.85
CA MET A 398 1.55 -13.82 -0.96
C MET A 398 1.24 -15.22 -0.40
N PHE A 399 1.57 -16.29 -1.16
CA PHE A 399 1.40 -17.66 -0.65
C PHE A 399 2.26 -17.92 0.60
N GLY A 400 3.46 -17.32 0.66
CA GLY A 400 4.30 -17.38 1.86
C GLY A 400 3.60 -16.78 3.08
N MET A 401 2.99 -15.61 2.91
CA MET A 401 2.23 -14.92 3.96
C MET A 401 1.00 -15.76 4.38
N PHE A 402 0.22 -16.26 3.44
CA PHE A 402 -0.99 -17.05 3.75
C PHE A 402 -0.66 -18.34 4.50
N ILE A 403 0.30 -19.10 4.00
CA ILE A 403 0.67 -20.40 4.56
C ILE A 403 1.38 -20.20 5.91
N GLY A 404 2.39 -19.34 5.94
CA GLY A 404 3.17 -19.09 7.16
C GLY A 404 2.31 -18.52 8.29
N GLY A 405 1.50 -17.51 7.98
CA GLY A 405 0.61 -16.88 8.94
C GLY A 405 -0.46 -17.84 9.51
N ALA A 406 -1.10 -18.62 8.63
CA ALA A 406 -2.09 -19.62 9.07
C ALA A 406 -1.50 -20.68 9.97
N ILE A 407 -0.38 -21.29 9.59
CA ILE A 407 0.24 -22.38 10.35
C ILE A 407 0.72 -21.89 11.72
N GLY A 408 1.39 -20.73 11.78
CA GLY A 408 1.85 -20.20 13.05
C GLY A 408 0.70 -19.79 13.99
N ALA A 409 -0.38 -19.22 13.44
CA ALA A 409 -1.57 -18.86 14.22
C ALA A 409 -2.26 -20.10 14.77
N VAL A 410 -2.48 -21.13 13.96
CA VAL A 410 -3.05 -22.41 14.40
C VAL A 410 -2.17 -23.08 15.47
N PHE A 411 -0.86 -23.11 15.26
CA PHE A 411 0.09 -23.62 16.27
C PHE A 411 -0.07 -22.87 17.60
N SER A 412 -0.09 -21.54 17.56
CA SER A 412 -0.28 -20.71 18.77
C SER A 412 -1.61 -21.00 19.46
N GLY A 413 -2.68 -21.20 18.68
CA GLY A 413 -3.99 -21.58 19.20
C GLY A 413 -3.99 -22.97 19.87
N LEU A 414 -3.32 -23.98 19.27
CA LEU A 414 -3.16 -25.31 19.83
C LEU A 414 -2.36 -25.28 21.16
N MET A 415 -1.40 -24.37 21.28
CA MET A 415 -0.62 -24.18 22.51
C MET A 415 -1.34 -23.30 23.55
N GLY A 416 -2.55 -22.81 23.25
CA GLY A 416 -3.34 -21.98 24.16
C GLY A 416 -2.71 -20.61 24.43
N VAL A 417 -2.00 -20.04 23.46
CA VAL A 417 -1.36 -18.72 23.60
C VAL A 417 -2.41 -17.64 23.74
N THR A 418 -2.20 -16.73 24.69
CA THR A 418 -3.06 -15.59 24.99
C THR A 418 -2.28 -14.29 25.00
N TYR A 419 -2.91 -13.20 24.58
CA TYR A 419 -2.36 -11.85 24.46
C TYR A 419 -3.01 -10.89 25.47
N TYR A 420 -2.26 -9.95 26.06
CA TYR A 420 -2.71 -9.24 27.26
C TYR A 420 -2.78 -7.71 27.14
N LEU A 421 -2.22 -7.09 26.11
CA LEU A 421 -2.12 -5.64 26.03
C LEU A 421 -2.99 -5.04 24.92
N ALA A 422 -3.92 -4.16 25.25
CA ALA A 422 -4.80 -3.51 24.28
C ALA A 422 -4.09 -2.53 23.31
N GLY A 423 -2.81 -2.25 23.49
CA GLY A 423 -2.02 -1.30 22.68
C GLY A 423 -0.52 -1.62 22.71
N GLY A 424 -0.17 -2.90 22.70
CA GLY A 424 1.20 -3.36 22.84
C GLY A 424 2.10 -3.11 21.63
N ALA A 425 3.37 -3.50 21.77
CA ALA A 425 4.37 -3.38 20.72
C ALA A 425 3.97 -4.19 19.46
N SER A 426 4.18 -3.64 18.28
CA SER A 426 3.94 -4.28 16.98
C SER A 426 5.23 -4.58 16.22
N ASN A 427 6.40 -4.41 16.83
CA ASN A 427 7.71 -4.71 16.27
C ASN A 427 8.27 -6.02 16.89
N PHE A 428 9.57 -6.26 16.75
CA PHE A 428 10.20 -7.46 17.33
C PHE A 428 10.05 -7.58 18.87
N LEU A 429 9.71 -6.49 19.57
CA LEU A 429 9.39 -6.51 21.01
C LEU A 429 7.97 -7.02 21.31
N VAL A 430 7.22 -7.42 20.31
CA VAL A 430 5.85 -7.94 20.44
C VAL A 430 5.71 -9.07 21.47
N PHE A 431 6.78 -9.80 21.76
CA PHE A 431 6.80 -10.85 22.80
C PHE A 431 6.48 -10.29 24.19
N THR A 432 6.74 -9.00 24.46
CA THR A 432 6.43 -8.37 25.76
C THR A 432 4.94 -8.34 26.04
N ASN A 433 4.11 -8.39 25.03
CA ASN A 433 2.66 -8.39 25.15
C ASN A 433 2.07 -9.70 25.69
N TYR A 434 2.90 -10.75 25.77
CA TYR A 434 2.53 -12.09 26.22
C TYR A 434 3.02 -12.43 27.63
N LEU A 435 3.85 -11.56 28.25
CA LEU A 435 4.53 -11.82 29.51
C LEU A 435 3.55 -12.10 30.69
N GLN A 436 2.38 -11.45 30.70
CA GLN A 436 1.39 -11.65 31.76
C GLN A 436 0.82 -13.08 31.81
N GLY A 437 0.87 -13.81 30.68
CA GLY A 437 0.51 -15.22 30.60
C GLY A 437 1.58 -16.20 31.12
N GLY A 438 2.68 -15.67 31.62
CA GLY A 438 3.80 -16.48 32.14
C GLY A 438 4.80 -16.89 31.06
N GLN A 439 5.89 -17.56 31.53
CA GLN A 439 7.01 -17.90 30.65
C GLN A 439 6.61 -18.80 29.48
N MET A 440 5.81 -19.85 29.75
CA MET A 440 5.42 -20.79 28.66
C MET A 440 4.52 -20.16 27.63
N ASN A 441 3.60 -19.26 28.02
CA ASN A 441 2.79 -18.50 27.08
C ASN A 441 3.66 -17.65 26.15
N THR A 442 4.65 -16.95 26.71
CA THR A 442 5.59 -16.12 25.93
C THR A 442 6.47 -16.98 25.01
N VAL A 443 6.97 -18.13 25.50
CA VAL A 443 7.76 -19.05 24.66
C VAL A 443 6.93 -19.57 23.49
N TRP A 444 5.70 -20.04 23.72
CA TRP A 444 4.86 -20.54 22.63
C TRP A 444 4.44 -19.43 21.65
N ALA A 445 4.23 -18.21 22.13
CA ALA A 445 4.00 -17.06 21.25
C ALA A 445 5.20 -16.80 20.31
N ILE A 446 6.41 -16.79 20.86
CA ILE A 446 7.65 -16.62 20.07
C ILE A 446 7.82 -17.77 19.07
N VAL A 447 7.59 -19.02 19.50
CA VAL A 447 7.70 -20.19 18.61
C VAL A 447 6.67 -20.11 17.50
N GLY A 448 5.41 -19.73 17.77
CA GLY A 448 4.37 -19.56 16.75
C GLY A 448 4.74 -18.49 15.72
N MET A 449 5.24 -17.35 16.17
CA MET A 449 5.75 -16.28 15.27
C MET A 449 6.98 -16.75 14.48
N ALA A 450 7.90 -17.49 15.09
CA ALA A 450 9.07 -18.05 14.40
C ALA A 450 8.68 -19.07 13.32
N ILE A 451 7.69 -19.91 13.60
CA ILE A 451 7.11 -20.84 12.61
C ILE A 451 6.55 -20.05 11.42
N SER A 452 5.75 -19.01 11.71
CA SER A 452 5.21 -18.13 10.65
C SER A 452 6.32 -17.53 9.79
N PHE A 453 7.34 -16.97 10.42
CA PHE A 453 8.48 -16.34 9.76
C PHE A 453 9.25 -17.33 8.86
N VAL A 454 9.64 -18.47 9.43
CA VAL A 454 10.47 -19.47 8.72
C VAL A 454 9.72 -20.05 7.54
N ILE A 455 8.45 -20.45 7.71
CA ILE A 455 7.64 -21.01 6.63
C ILE A 455 7.44 -19.97 5.54
N ALA A 456 7.09 -18.74 5.89
CA ALA A 456 6.89 -17.68 4.91
C ALA A 456 8.17 -17.36 4.13
N ALA A 457 9.32 -17.27 4.82
CA ALA A 457 10.62 -17.06 4.18
C ALA A 457 10.99 -18.21 3.23
N ALA A 458 10.79 -19.45 3.66
CA ALA A 458 11.08 -20.62 2.84
C ALA A 458 10.19 -20.68 1.58
N VAL A 459 8.88 -20.44 1.71
CA VAL A 459 7.95 -20.43 0.57
C VAL A 459 8.34 -19.34 -0.43
N VAL A 460 8.66 -18.13 0.03
CA VAL A 460 9.07 -17.03 -0.86
C VAL A 460 10.40 -17.32 -1.51
N PHE A 461 11.38 -17.83 -0.78
CA PHE A 461 12.69 -18.17 -1.31
C PHE A 461 12.61 -19.23 -2.39
N VAL A 462 11.77 -20.27 -2.22
CA VAL A 462 11.64 -21.40 -3.15
C VAL A 462 10.72 -21.06 -4.33
N ALA A 463 9.54 -20.51 -4.06
CA ALA A 463 8.44 -20.41 -5.03
C ALA A 463 7.86 -18.99 -5.20
N GLY A 464 8.38 -17.98 -4.50
CA GLY A 464 7.81 -16.63 -4.46
C GLY A 464 7.96 -15.83 -5.75
N PHE A 465 8.83 -16.26 -6.67
CA PHE A 465 9.11 -15.53 -7.91
C PHE A 465 9.02 -16.45 -9.12
N SER A 466 8.48 -15.95 -10.23
CA SER A 466 8.54 -16.64 -11.51
C SER A 466 9.94 -16.53 -12.12
N LYS A 467 10.23 -17.36 -13.13
CA LYS A 467 11.51 -17.28 -13.85
C LYS A 467 11.67 -15.95 -14.61
N GLU A 468 10.56 -15.43 -15.11
CA GLU A 468 10.51 -14.14 -15.82
C GLU A 468 10.78 -12.98 -14.87
N GLU A 469 10.10 -12.95 -13.71
CA GLU A 469 10.32 -11.93 -12.66
C GLU A 469 11.78 -11.95 -12.17
N LEU A 470 12.38 -13.12 -11.99
CA LEU A 470 13.80 -13.23 -11.60
C LEU A 470 14.74 -12.70 -12.70
N ALA A 471 14.47 -13.01 -13.97
CA ALA A 471 15.26 -12.52 -15.09
C ALA A 471 15.15 -10.99 -15.26
N GLU A 472 13.96 -10.42 -15.07
CA GLU A 472 13.75 -8.97 -15.09
C GLU A 472 14.48 -8.25 -13.93
N MET A 473 14.58 -8.88 -12.77
CA MET A 473 15.32 -8.32 -11.63
C MET A 473 16.84 -8.51 -11.74
N GLU A 474 17.32 -9.49 -12.54
CA GLU A 474 18.75 -9.73 -12.76
C GLU A 474 19.31 -8.89 -13.94
N ALA A 475 18.42 -8.40 -14.84
CA ALA A 475 18.78 -7.57 -15.98
C ALA A 475 18.95 -6.09 -15.56
#